data_e5c573dc4b433d9d7154149e730452eb
#
_entry.id   e5c573dc4b433d9d7154149e730452eb
#
_cell.length_a   1.000
_cell.length_b   1.000
_cell.length_c   1.000
_cell.angle_alpha   90.00
_cell.angle_beta   90.00
_cell.angle_gamma   90.00
#
_symmetry.space_group_name_H-M   'P 1'
#
loop_
_entity.id
_entity.type
_entity.pdbx_description
1 polymer ?
#
loop_
_entity_poly.entity_id
_entity_poly.type
_entity_poly.pdbx_seq_one_letter_code
_entity_poly.pdbx_strand_id
1 'polypeptide(L)'
;LIRFILSLLILVWFLSKGLGQHIPDLINYKVSEYKAHNQNWSVSQSSDRWMYFANTDGLLCFNGNQWTKNSFDNNKIIRSVHCHRDRIYTGTYGDFGYWIRDACGAHHYTSLLPLVPDRSLNNEEIWHITSDGDDVYFQSFSILMKYDGKSIQKIDLPGSIMFLHIVNNRKIVHALGDGLFEIKSDTYEKLEGSHFFADKTVTGIAALPGNKELLVTTSSHGIFMYDGTQIRIWSSLYQNYFIESQVNKSLITQQNQVIIGTIRDGLLFFDVDGTLKYHFKSTNGLQNNTVLSLMQDIDNHIWLGLDKGIAHIKVNENILYFKDQSGNLGTVYCVLQHNNFLYVGTNQGLYYVETKPNIGGTITTDGFRLVKGTQGQVWELKKVGHSIFCGHNEGTFIIERDLATKISDVTGGWFLHILNGEQDTMIQGTYTGLIMFHQLDQGWKFSHKITSFTEPVKKIIQKNRRQFWVTGPNLGVSLLTLDESLHKVVNIYKLGAAEGLRYIQNPDINIHQNRLILFDGIRHYYYDEDSKKFKEEKEFNRGDSDYFLRNISEDIWAKIYKDSLIIFNKDKKFKYSISINKDYHSIKLLEDKS
;
A
#
# COMPACT_ATOMS: atom_id res chain seq x y z
N LEU A 1 33.97 12.86 32.22
CA LEU A 1 33.97 13.22 30.79
C LEU A 1 33.64 12.00 29.91
N ILE A 2 34.35 10.87 30.06
CA ILE A 2 34.17 9.65 29.26
C ILE A 2 32.74 9.07 29.42
N ARG A 3 32.17 9.05 30.62
CA ARG A 3 30.75 8.62 30.84
C ARG A 3 29.74 9.57 30.20
N PHE A 4 30.03 10.86 30.13
CA PHE A 4 29.17 11.85 29.48
C PHE A 4 29.23 11.72 27.95
N ILE A 5 30.43 11.45 27.40
CA ILE A 5 30.62 11.20 25.96
C ILE A 5 29.94 9.88 25.52
N LEU A 6 30.03 8.81 26.35
CA LEU A 6 29.33 7.56 26.08
C LEU A 6 27.80 7.72 26.13
N SER A 7 27.30 8.50 27.11
CA SER A 7 25.85 8.82 27.16
C SER A 7 25.38 9.65 26.00
N LEU A 8 26.22 10.59 25.51
CA LEU A 8 25.92 11.40 24.34
C LEU A 8 25.96 10.56 23.05
N LEU A 9 26.92 9.64 22.92
CA LEU A 9 27.02 8.71 21.79
C LEU A 9 25.85 7.71 21.76
N ILE A 10 25.40 7.23 22.93
CA ILE A 10 24.21 6.39 23.04
C ILE A 10 22.95 7.20 22.67
N LEU A 11 22.85 8.46 23.10
CA LEU A 11 21.73 9.35 22.75
C LEU A 11 21.70 9.66 21.25
N VAL A 12 22.87 9.90 20.62
CA VAL A 12 22.99 10.11 19.17
C VAL A 12 22.67 8.84 18.37
N TRP A 13 22.98 7.65 18.91
CA TRP A 13 22.66 6.37 18.29
C TRP A 13 21.13 6.07 18.33
N PHE A 14 20.43 6.57 19.36
CA PHE A 14 18.96 6.50 19.43
C PHE A 14 18.24 7.56 18.57
N LEU A 15 18.92 8.64 18.18
CA LEU A 15 18.33 9.71 17.36
C LEU A 15 18.40 9.45 15.85
N SER A 16 19.09 8.41 15.39
CA SER A 16 19.33 8.15 13.97
C SER A 16 18.41 7.08 13.31
N LYS A 17 17.32 6.66 13.96
CA LYS A 17 16.33 5.72 13.38
C LYS A 17 14.90 6.23 13.50
N GLY A 18 14.65 7.41 12.97
CA GLY A 18 13.30 7.97 12.81
C GLY A 18 12.84 7.96 11.35
N LEU A 19 13.14 6.90 10.60
CA LEU A 19 12.50 6.68 9.30
C LEU A 19 11.11 6.09 9.59
N GLY A 20 10.05 6.80 9.25
CA GLY A 20 8.70 6.28 9.28
C GLY A 20 8.66 4.94 8.52
N GLN A 21 8.36 3.84 9.22
CA GLN A 21 8.23 2.54 8.57
C GLN A 21 6.97 2.56 7.70
N HIS A 22 7.16 2.43 6.40
CA HIS A 22 6.08 2.26 5.44
C HIS A 22 5.34 0.95 5.70
N ILE A 23 4.04 1.00 5.96
CA ILE A 23 3.21 -0.21 6.07
C ILE A 23 2.74 -0.58 4.66
N PRO A 24 3.00 -1.81 4.20
CA PRO A 24 2.51 -2.29 2.92
C PRO A 24 0.98 -2.23 2.82
N ASP A 25 0.44 -1.88 1.65
CA ASP A 25 -1.02 -1.89 1.42
C ASP A 25 -1.56 -3.32 1.48
N LEU A 26 -2.62 -3.52 2.25
CA LEU A 26 -3.30 -4.79 2.43
C LEU A 26 -4.69 -4.76 1.76
N ILE A 27 -4.85 -5.59 0.75
CA ILE A 27 -6.12 -5.78 0.05
C ILE A 27 -6.68 -7.14 0.44
N ASN A 28 -7.90 -7.17 0.96
CA ASN A 28 -8.63 -8.40 1.27
C ASN A 28 -9.70 -8.68 0.22
N TYR A 29 -9.66 -9.85 -0.39
CA TYR A 29 -10.72 -10.35 -1.27
C TYR A 29 -11.63 -11.27 -0.48
N LYS A 30 -12.90 -10.88 -0.34
CA LYS A 30 -13.92 -11.62 0.41
C LYS A 30 -14.53 -12.73 -0.44
N VAL A 31 -15.08 -13.74 0.21
CA VAL A 31 -15.81 -14.83 -0.45
C VAL A 31 -16.93 -14.33 -1.38
N SER A 32 -17.60 -13.26 -1.01
CA SER A 32 -18.63 -12.61 -1.84
C SER A 32 -18.10 -12.04 -3.17
N GLU A 33 -16.80 -11.71 -3.24
CA GLU A 33 -16.15 -11.18 -4.44
C GLU A 33 -15.72 -12.30 -5.38
N TYR A 34 -15.04 -13.32 -4.87
CA TYR A 34 -14.57 -14.44 -5.71
C TYR A 34 -15.55 -15.62 -5.83
N LYS A 35 -16.65 -15.63 -5.07
CA LYS A 35 -17.79 -16.56 -5.18
C LYS A 35 -17.40 -18.04 -5.19
N ALA A 36 -16.50 -18.44 -4.26
CA ALA A 36 -16.06 -19.82 -4.05
C ALA A 36 -15.98 -20.13 -2.55
N HIS A 37 -15.48 -21.29 -2.17
CA HIS A 37 -15.34 -21.68 -0.77
C HIS A 37 -14.34 -20.79 0.00
N ASN A 38 -14.46 -20.73 1.30
CA ASN A 38 -13.61 -19.92 2.19
C ASN A 38 -12.12 -20.25 2.07
N GLN A 39 -11.77 -21.54 1.99
CA GLN A 39 -10.41 -22.03 2.15
C GLN A 39 -9.63 -22.01 0.83
N ASN A 40 -8.43 -21.42 0.88
CA ASN A 40 -7.51 -21.31 -0.25
C ASN A 40 -6.17 -21.98 0.13
N TRP A 41 -6.03 -23.24 -0.26
CA TRP A 41 -4.99 -24.17 0.19
C TRP A 41 -3.60 -23.92 -0.40
N SER A 42 -3.55 -23.43 -1.63
CA SER A 42 -2.31 -23.13 -2.36
C SER A 42 -2.53 -21.95 -3.29
N VAL A 43 -1.47 -21.22 -3.62
CA VAL A 43 -1.47 -20.08 -4.54
C VAL A 43 -0.29 -20.13 -5.47
N SER A 44 -0.51 -19.79 -6.75
CA SER A 44 0.53 -19.71 -7.76
C SER A 44 0.21 -18.66 -8.81
N GLN A 45 1.24 -18.15 -9.49
CA GLN A 45 1.10 -17.15 -10.55
C GLN A 45 1.67 -17.68 -11.87
N SER A 46 0.97 -17.45 -12.97
CA SER A 46 1.50 -17.71 -14.31
C SER A 46 2.37 -16.56 -14.83
N SER A 47 3.17 -16.83 -15.85
CA SER A 47 4.08 -15.85 -16.46
C SER A 47 3.37 -14.62 -17.04
N ASP A 48 2.11 -14.75 -17.42
CA ASP A 48 1.23 -13.66 -17.88
C ASP A 48 0.42 -13.00 -16.77
N ARG A 49 0.86 -13.20 -15.49
CA ARG A 49 0.38 -12.51 -14.28
C ARG A 49 -0.99 -12.93 -13.74
N TRP A 50 -1.60 -13.98 -14.30
CA TRP A 50 -2.80 -14.53 -13.68
C TRP A 50 -2.47 -15.22 -12.36
N MET A 51 -3.32 -15.03 -11.37
CA MET A 51 -3.24 -15.71 -10.07
C MET A 51 -4.17 -16.90 -10.05
N TYR A 52 -3.68 -18.02 -9.53
CA TYR A 52 -4.43 -19.26 -9.39
C TYR A 52 -4.40 -19.73 -7.94
N PHE A 53 -5.58 -20.11 -7.44
CA PHE A 53 -5.72 -20.61 -6.07
C PHE A 53 -6.35 -21.99 -6.09
N ALA A 54 -5.73 -22.91 -5.35
CA ALA A 54 -6.35 -24.18 -5.02
C ALA A 54 -7.43 -23.94 -3.95
N ASN A 55 -8.68 -24.00 -4.36
CA ASN A 55 -9.82 -23.73 -3.50
C ASN A 55 -10.64 -25.01 -3.28
N THR A 56 -11.36 -25.10 -2.18
CA THR A 56 -12.24 -26.24 -1.88
C THR A 56 -13.29 -26.46 -2.98
N ASP A 57 -13.73 -25.42 -3.69
CA ASP A 57 -14.71 -25.48 -4.79
C ASP A 57 -14.08 -25.66 -6.19
N GLY A 58 -12.74 -25.77 -6.30
CA GLY A 58 -12.07 -25.93 -7.58
C GLY A 58 -10.88 -25.00 -7.80
N LEU A 59 -10.49 -24.77 -9.05
CA LEU A 59 -9.44 -23.85 -9.45
C LEU A 59 -10.01 -22.44 -9.56
N LEU A 60 -9.62 -21.56 -8.64
CA LEU A 60 -10.00 -20.16 -8.64
C LEU A 60 -8.94 -19.36 -9.39
N CYS A 61 -9.35 -18.51 -10.32
CA CYS A 61 -8.47 -17.74 -11.18
C CYS A 61 -8.77 -16.24 -11.05
N PHE A 62 -7.72 -15.42 -11.06
CA PHE A 62 -7.82 -13.96 -11.01
C PHE A 62 -6.90 -13.33 -12.06
N ASN A 63 -7.46 -12.52 -12.94
CA ASN A 63 -6.72 -11.86 -14.03
C ASN A 63 -6.29 -10.43 -13.70
N GLY A 64 -6.35 -10.03 -12.43
CA GLY A 64 -6.10 -8.67 -11.97
C GLY A 64 -7.36 -7.80 -11.84
N ASN A 65 -8.48 -8.22 -12.45
CA ASN A 65 -9.76 -7.50 -12.44
C ASN A 65 -10.96 -8.39 -12.09
N GLN A 66 -11.00 -9.59 -12.62
CA GLN A 66 -12.14 -10.51 -12.48
C GLN A 66 -11.72 -11.84 -11.90
N TRP A 67 -12.60 -12.41 -11.07
CA TRP A 67 -12.50 -13.74 -10.52
C TRP A 67 -13.30 -14.72 -11.36
N THR A 68 -12.72 -15.86 -11.70
CA THR A 68 -13.40 -16.99 -12.34
C THR A 68 -13.09 -18.28 -11.60
N LYS A 69 -14.00 -19.24 -11.67
CA LYS A 69 -13.85 -20.54 -11.00
C LYS A 69 -14.05 -21.67 -12.02
N ASN A 70 -13.12 -22.63 -12.01
CA ASN A 70 -13.19 -23.85 -12.78
C ASN A 70 -13.31 -25.04 -11.81
N SER A 71 -14.44 -25.74 -11.83
CA SER A 71 -14.72 -26.86 -10.94
C SER A 71 -14.71 -28.18 -11.70
N PHE A 72 -14.42 -29.27 -11.00
CA PHE A 72 -14.64 -30.61 -11.52
C PHE A 72 -16.12 -30.99 -11.39
N ASP A 73 -16.64 -31.82 -12.29
CA ASP A 73 -18.04 -32.26 -12.30
C ASP A 73 -18.46 -32.96 -10.99
N ASN A 74 -17.52 -33.56 -10.29
CA ASN A 74 -17.72 -34.27 -9.02
C ASN A 74 -17.33 -33.45 -7.77
N ASN A 75 -17.20 -32.12 -7.89
CA ASN A 75 -16.83 -31.21 -6.81
C ASN A 75 -15.57 -31.61 -6.04
N LYS A 76 -14.54 -32.14 -6.74
CA LYS A 76 -13.25 -32.46 -6.11
C LYS A 76 -12.58 -31.20 -5.56
N ILE A 77 -12.09 -31.30 -4.35
CA ILE A 77 -11.28 -30.26 -3.70
C ILE A 77 -9.91 -30.20 -4.36
N ILE A 78 -9.46 -29.02 -4.75
CA ILE A 78 -8.07 -28.80 -5.17
C ILE A 78 -7.26 -28.41 -3.93
N ARG A 79 -6.19 -29.17 -3.63
CA ARG A 79 -5.30 -28.92 -2.49
C ARG A 79 -4.02 -28.20 -2.86
N SER A 80 -3.54 -28.40 -4.06
CA SER A 80 -2.30 -27.79 -4.53
C SER A 80 -2.46 -27.22 -5.93
N VAL A 81 -1.79 -26.12 -6.19
CA VAL A 81 -1.67 -25.49 -7.51
C VAL A 81 -0.25 -25.00 -7.73
N HIS A 82 0.27 -25.22 -8.93
CA HIS A 82 1.59 -24.74 -9.33
C HIS A 82 1.59 -24.38 -10.82
N CYS A 83 1.92 -23.12 -11.11
CA CYS A 83 2.10 -22.67 -12.49
C CYS A 83 3.53 -22.92 -12.93
N HIS A 84 3.69 -23.68 -14.01
CA HIS A 84 5.00 -23.91 -14.60
C HIS A 84 4.87 -23.85 -16.12
N ARG A 85 5.63 -22.94 -16.76
CA ARG A 85 5.52 -22.62 -18.20
C ARG A 85 4.09 -22.22 -18.59
N ASP A 86 3.48 -22.90 -19.52
CA ASP A 86 2.13 -22.66 -20.06
C ASP A 86 1.03 -23.47 -19.37
N ARG A 87 1.37 -24.22 -18.31
CA ARG A 87 0.45 -25.15 -17.62
C ARG A 87 0.23 -24.76 -16.18
N ILE A 88 -0.99 -24.98 -15.73
CA ILE A 88 -1.41 -24.83 -14.34
C ILE A 88 -1.64 -26.21 -13.77
N TYR A 89 -0.68 -26.72 -13.02
CA TYR A 89 -0.75 -28.04 -12.40
C TYR A 89 -1.61 -27.99 -11.14
N THR A 90 -2.47 -29.01 -10.96
CA THR A 90 -3.34 -29.11 -9.78
C THR A 90 -3.34 -30.53 -9.23
N GLY A 91 -3.43 -30.63 -7.90
CA GLY A 91 -3.54 -31.86 -7.16
C GLY A 91 -4.82 -31.92 -6.35
N THR A 92 -5.48 -33.08 -6.40
CA THR A 92 -6.74 -33.38 -5.71
C THR A 92 -6.62 -34.71 -4.96
N TYR A 93 -7.71 -35.17 -4.38
CA TYR A 93 -7.83 -36.56 -3.89
C TYR A 93 -7.97 -37.52 -5.07
N GLY A 94 -7.08 -38.49 -5.17
CA GLY A 94 -7.09 -39.55 -6.17
C GLY A 94 -6.86 -39.11 -7.61
N ASP A 95 -6.42 -37.85 -7.85
CA ASP A 95 -6.15 -37.35 -9.20
C ASP A 95 -5.19 -36.14 -9.15
N PHE A 96 -4.43 -35.97 -10.22
CA PHE A 96 -3.61 -34.79 -10.46
C PHE A 96 -3.38 -34.61 -11.97
N GLY A 97 -3.11 -33.37 -12.37
CA GLY A 97 -2.94 -33.07 -13.78
C GLY A 97 -2.66 -31.59 -13.99
N TYR A 98 -2.98 -31.10 -15.18
CA TYR A 98 -2.78 -29.71 -15.53
C TYR A 98 -3.96 -29.13 -16.33
N TRP A 99 -4.08 -27.82 -16.22
CA TRP A 99 -4.99 -27.02 -17.01
C TRP A 99 -4.21 -26.21 -18.04
N ILE A 100 -4.78 -26.07 -19.22
CA ILE A 100 -4.31 -25.17 -20.27
C ILE A 100 -5.42 -24.15 -20.51
N ARG A 101 -5.06 -22.88 -20.58
CA ARG A 101 -5.97 -21.81 -20.94
C ARG A 101 -5.93 -21.61 -22.45
N ASP A 102 -7.09 -21.66 -23.10
CA ASP A 102 -7.23 -21.41 -24.52
C ASP A 102 -7.23 -19.91 -24.86
N ALA A 103 -7.27 -19.58 -26.16
CA ALA A 103 -7.29 -18.20 -26.64
C ALA A 103 -8.54 -17.41 -26.24
N CYS A 104 -9.63 -18.09 -25.86
CA CYS A 104 -10.87 -17.48 -25.35
C CYS A 104 -10.86 -17.30 -23.83
N GLY A 105 -9.81 -17.79 -23.14
CA GLY A 105 -9.67 -17.72 -21.69
C GLY A 105 -10.29 -18.89 -20.92
N ALA A 106 -10.84 -19.89 -21.61
CA ALA A 106 -11.38 -21.10 -20.99
C ALA A 106 -10.26 -22.05 -20.57
N HIS A 107 -10.43 -22.73 -19.43
CA HIS A 107 -9.45 -23.67 -18.90
C HIS A 107 -9.90 -25.10 -19.15
N HIS A 108 -9.00 -25.90 -19.74
CA HIS A 108 -9.22 -27.32 -20.09
C HIS A 108 -8.29 -28.18 -19.24
N TYR A 109 -8.86 -29.14 -18.51
CA TYR A 109 -8.12 -30.04 -17.64
C TYR A 109 -7.67 -31.31 -18.38
N THR A 110 -6.43 -31.73 -18.11
CA THR A 110 -5.89 -33.03 -18.54
C THR A 110 -5.35 -33.77 -17.32
N SER A 111 -5.94 -34.92 -16.99
CA SER A 111 -5.46 -35.80 -15.94
C SER A 111 -4.16 -36.50 -16.34
N LEU A 112 -3.19 -36.55 -15.43
CA LEU A 112 -1.96 -37.32 -15.57
C LEU A 112 -2.06 -38.71 -14.94
N LEU A 113 -3.15 -39.05 -14.29
CA LEU A 113 -3.39 -40.36 -13.67
C LEU A 113 -3.18 -41.55 -14.62
N PRO A 114 -3.56 -41.48 -15.93
CA PRO A 114 -3.30 -42.57 -16.87
C PRO A 114 -1.84 -42.89 -17.09
N LEU A 115 -0.91 -41.97 -16.78
CA LEU A 115 0.54 -42.17 -16.91
C LEU A 115 1.17 -42.81 -15.66
N VAL A 116 0.43 -42.99 -14.58
CA VAL A 116 0.94 -43.60 -13.33
C VAL A 116 1.04 -45.11 -13.52
N PRO A 117 2.22 -45.73 -13.34
CA PRO A 117 2.47 -47.12 -13.75
C PRO A 117 1.57 -48.17 -13.06
N ASP A 118 1.23 -47.99 -11.82
CA ASP A 118 0.60 -48.99 -10.96
C ASP A 118 -0.72 -48.60 -10.32
N ARG A 119 -1.33 -47.49 -10.78
CA ARG A 119 -2.55 -46.90 -10.21
C ARG A 119 -2.50 -46.73 -8.68
N SER A 120 -1.31 -46.53 -8.13
CA SER A 120 -1.03 -46.48 -6.69
C SER A 120 -1.65 -45.26 -5.96
N LEU A 121 -2.39 -44.42 -6.69
CA LEU A 121 -3.01 -43.17 -6.20
C LEU A 121 -4.43 -43.31 -5.66
N ASN A 122 -5.00 -44.49 -5.57
CA ASN A 122 -6.43 -44.68 -5.30
C ASN A 122 -6.94 -44.05 -3.99
N ASN A 123 -6.06 -43.67 -3.05
CA ASN A 123 -6.43 -43.07 -1.77
C ASN A 123 -5.49 -41.93 -1.36
N GLU A 124 -4.75 -41.36 -2.28
CA GLU A 124 -3.77 -40.29 -1.99
C GLU A 124 -4.34 -38.92 -2.32
N GLU A 125 -4.03 -37.96 -1.50
CA GLU A 125 -4.33 -36.55 -1.74
C GLU A 125 -3.05 -35.77 -2.04
N ILE A 126 -3.01 -35.07 -3.17
CA ILE A 126 -1.81 -34.33 -3.60
C ILE A 126 -1.79 -32.95 -2.97
N TRP A 127 -1.01 -32.83 -1.91
CA TRP A 127 -0.91 -31.62 -1.08
C TRP A 127 0.08 -30.59 -1.55
N HIS A 128 1.09 -31.02 -2.33
CA HIS A 128 2.16 -30.13 -2.75
C HIS A 128 2.59 -30.42 -4.19
N ILE A 129 2.82 -29.34 -4.94
CA ILE A 129 3.38 -29.38 -6.30
C ILE A 129 4.50 -28.35 -6.38
N THR A 130 5.65 -28.76 -6.92
CA THR A 130 6.79 -27.87 -7.18
C THR A 130 7.48 -28.28 -8.46
N SER A 131 8.43 -27.48 -8.98
CA SER A 131 9.19 -27.79 -10.20
C SER A 131 10.68 -27.52 -10.02
N ASP A 132 11.51 -28.31 -10.71
CA ASP A 132 12.96 -28.15 -10.81
C ASP A 132 13.37 -28.32 -12.27
N GLY A 133 13.84 -27.25 -12.91
CA GLY A 133 14.06 -27.23 -14.36
C GLY A 133 12.76 -27.52 -15.11
N ASP A 134 12.75 -28.61 -15.88
CA ASP A 134 11.59 -29.03 -16.66
C ASP A 134 10.69 -30.03 -15.91
N ASP A 135 11.18 -30.58 -14.83
CA ASP A 135 10.50 -31.59 -14.04
C ASP A 135 9.48 -30.98 -13.07
N VAL A 136 8.32 -31.58 -12.98
CA VAL A 136 7.28 -31.20 -12.02
C VAL A 136 7.06 -32.35 -11.03
N TYR A 137 7.04 -32.01 -9.74
CA TYR A 137 6.92 -32.97 -8.66
C TYR A 137 5.54 -32.86 -8.02
N PHE A 138 4.84 -33.97 -7.90
CA PHE A 138 3.55 -34.12 -7.25
C PHE A 138 3.72 -34.95 -5.99
N GLN A 139 3.21 -34.44 -4.87
CA GLN A 139 3.46 -35.03 -3.56
C GLN A 139 2.21 -35.22 -2.74
N SER A 140 2.03 -36.43 -2.19
CA SER A 140 1.25 -36.69 -0.98
C SER A 140 2.20 -36.86 0.22
N PHE A 141 1.68 -37.30 1.38
CA PHE A 141 2.55 -37.60 2.52
C PHE A 141 3.30 -38.96 2.39
N SER A 142 2.89 -39.82 1.48
CA SER A 142 3.45 -41.17 1.27
C SER A 142 4.03 -41.38 -0.12
N ILE A 143 3.76 -40.51 -1.08
CA ILE A 143 4.14 -40.64 -2.47
C ILE A 143 4.77 -39.37 -2.99
N LEU A 144 5.88 -39.50 -3.72
CA LEU A 144 6.48 -38.42 -4.51
C LEU A 144 6.62 -38.92 -5.96
N MET A 145 6.05 -38.17 -6.90
CA MET A 145 6.11 -38.46 -8.32
C MET A 145 6.75 -37.30 -9.06
N LYS A 146 7.58 -37.67 -10.04
CA LYS A 146 8.22 -36.75 -10.97
C LYS A 146 7.59 -36.89 -12.35
N TYR A 147 7.15 -35.79 -12.94
CA TYR A 147 6.67 -35.71 -14.32
C TYR A 147 7.65 -34.89 -15.17
N ASP A 148 8.19 -35.50 -16.21
CA ASP A 148 9.20 -34.94 -17.15
C ASP A 148 8.57 -34.28 -18.39
N GLY A 149 7.24 -34.10 -18.41
CA GLY A 149 6.47 -33.62 -19.56
C GLY A 149 5.91 -34.76 -20.44
N LYS A 150 6.33 -36.02 -20.27
CA LYS A 150 5.92 -37.19 -21.06
C LYS A 150 5.54 -38.40 -20.21
N SER A 151 6.31 -38.69 -19.18
CA SER A 151 6.16 -39.85 -18.32
C SER A 151 6.18 -39.47 -16.83
N ILE A 152 5.65 -40.38 -16.00
CA ILE A 152 5.68 -40.24 -14.56
C ILE A 152 6.59 -41.31 -13.97
N GLN A 153 7.51 -40.88 -13.13
CA GLN A 153 8.36 -41.70 -12.31
C GLN A 153 8.02 -41.54 -10.83
N LYS A 154 7.83 -42.63 -10.12
CA LYS A 154 7.73 -42.64 -8.66
C LYS A 154 9.12 -42.58 -8.06
N ILE A 155 9.31 -41.72 -7.06
CA ILE A 155 10.58 -41.58 -6.35
C ILE A 155 10.49 -42.30 -5.02
N ASP A 156 11.52 -43.07 -4.69
CA ASP A 156 11.62 -43.76 -3.40
C ASP A 156 11.82 -42.76 -2.28
N LEU A 157 11.14 -43.01 -1.14
CA LEU A 157 11.11 -42.14 0.01
C LEU A 157 11.61 -42.84 1.26
N PRO A 158 12.23 -42.12 2.21
CA PRO A 158 12.68 -42.67 3.50
C PRO A 158 11.52 -43.01 4.45
N GLY A 159 10.28 -42.73 4.09
CA GLY A 159 9.08 -42.92 4.89
C GLY A 159 8.00 -41.92 4.54
N SER A 160 7.10 -41.64 5.46
CA SER A 160 6.13 -40.55 5.30
C SER A 160 6.85 -39.19 5.39
N ILE A 161 6.61 -38.32 4.40
CA ILE A 161 7.33 -37.04 4.28
C ILE A 161 6.42 -35.86 4.43
N MET A 162 6.98 -34.75 4.95
CA MET A 162 6.46 -33.42 4.77
C MET A 162 6.92 -32.85 3.43
N PHE A 163 6.60 -31.61 3.13
CA PHE A 163 6.78 -31.02 1.80
C PHE A 163 8.22 -31.09 1.25
N LEU A 164 8.32 -31.32 -0.04
CA LEU A 164 9.56 -31.23 -0.81
C LEU A 164 9.96 -29.75 -0.96
N HIS A 165 11.16 -29.44 -0.56
CA HIS A 165 11.76 -28.11 -0.71
C HIS A 165 12.95 -28.19 -1.68
N ILE A 166 12.95 -27.30 -2.68
CA ILE A 166 14.08 -27.15 -3.60
C ILE A 166 14.89 -25.93 -3.16
N VAL A 167 16.06 -26.18 -2.61
CA VAL A 167 16.91 -25.17 -1.99
C VAL A 167 18.35 -25.34 -2.47
N ASN A 168 18.92 -24.30 -3.10
CA ASN A 168 20.29 -24.34 -3.66
C ASN A 168 20.53 -25.59 -4.57
N ASN A 169 19.58 -25.87 -5.45
CA ASN A 169 19.56 -27.05 -6.35
C ASN A 169 19.54 -28.41 -5.62
N ARG A 170 19.24 -28.41 -4.32
CA ARG A 170 19.06 -29.64 -3.53
C ARG A 170 17.58 -29.88 -3.27
N LYS A 171 17.15 -31.11 -3.36
CA LYS A 171 15.77 -31.53 -3.06
C LYS A 171 15.73 -32.09 -1.64
N ILE A 172 15.19 -31.34 -0.70
CA ILE A 172 15.18 -31.68 0.71
C ILE A 172 13.75 -31.97 1.16
N VAL A 173 13.56 -33.09 1.85
CA VAL A 173 12.30 -33.49 2.50
C VAL A 173 12.52 -33.72 3.98
N HIS A 174 11.47 -33.49 4.77
CA HIS A 174 11.44 -33.95 6.16
C HIS A 174 10.72 -35.29 6.24
N ALA A 175 11.43 -36.36 6.63
CA ALA A 175 10.83 -37.66 6.96
C ALA A 175 10.31 -37.61 8.41
N LEU A 176 9.02 -37.86 8.58
CA LEU A 176 8.36 -37.87 9.89
C LEU A 176 8.94 -38.98 10.77
N GLY A 177 9.36 -38.61 11.96
CA GLY A 177 9.99 -39.53 12.92
C GLY A 177 11.48 -39.75 12.71
N ASP A 178 12.13 -39.15 11.68
CA ASP A 178 13.54 -39.46 11.37
C ASP A 178 14.42 -38.20 11.16
N GLY A 179 13.97 -37.18 10.44
CA GLY A 179 14.73 -35.95 10.21
C GLY A 179 14.72 -35.48 8.77
N LEU A 180 15.76 -34.76 8.34
CA LEU A 180 15.85 -34.21 6.99
C LEU A 180 16.64 -35.15 6.07
N PHE A 181 16.15 -35.28 4.83
CA PHE A 181 16.78 -36.09 3.78
C PHE A 181 16.91 -35.29 2.49
N GLU A 182 18.00 -35.48 1.79
CA GLU A 182 18.18 -35.03 0.42
C GLU A 182 17.81 -36.13 -0.55
N ILE A 183 16.92 -35.85 -1.47
CA ILE A 183 16.52 -36.73 -2.56
C ILE A 183 17.55 -36.57 -3.69
N LYS A 184 18.21 -37.64 -4.05
CA LYS A 184 19.09 -37.77 -5.21
C LYS A 184 18.31 -38.37 -6.40
N SER A 185 18.99 -38.65 -7.52
CA SER A 185 18.30 -39.16 -8.71
C SER A 185 17.53 -40.46 -8.44
N ASP A 186 18.16 -41.44 -7.78
CA ASP A 186 17.61 -42.78 -7.58
C ASP A 186 17.64 -43.25 -6.10
N THR A 187 17.99 -42.36 -5.17
CA THR A 187 18.15 -42.66 -3.75
C THR A 187 17.90 -41.42 -2.88
N TYR A 188 18.00 -41.59 -1.60
CA TYR A 188 17.93 -40.49 -0.63
C TYR A 188 19.05 -40.63 0.40
N GLU A 189 19.48 -39.49 0.94
CA GLU A 189 20.58 -39.42 1.90
C GLU A 189 20.15 -38.56 3.12
N LYS A 190 20.35 -39.10 4.32
CA LYS A 190 20.04 -38.37 5.55
C LYS A 190 21.04 -37.24 5.78
N LEU A 191 20.57 -36.08 6.09
CA LEU A 191 21.41 -34.92 6.43
C LEU A 191 21.97 -35.08 7.85
N GLU A 192 23.28 -34.82 8.02
CA GLU A 192 23.96 -34.93 9.29
C GLU A 192 23.34 -34.04 10.35
N GLY A 193 23.24 -34.49 11.60
CA GLY A 193 22.65 -33.74 12.71
C GLY A 193 21.12 -33.49 12.62
N SER A 194 20.50 -33.80 11.48
CA SER A 194 19.08 -33.50 11.22
C SER A 194 18.10 -34.36 12.02
N HIS A 195 18.56 -35.39 12.73
CA HIS A 195 17.71 -36.16 13.66
C HIS A 195 17.02 -35.27 14.73
N PHE A 196 17.60 -34.12 15.03
CA PHE A 196 16.97 -33.09 15.85
C PHE A 196 15.54 -32.75 15.42
N PHE A 197 15.23 -32.85 14.13
CA PHE A 197 13.90 -32.57 13.59
C PHE A 197 12.95 -33.78 13.57
N ALA A 198 13.38 -34.95 14.04
CA ALA A 198 12.60 -36.19 13.98
C ALA A 198 11.20 -36.05 14.64
N ASP A 199 11.13 -35.42 15.79
CA ASP A 199 9.91 -35.20 16.57
C ASP A 199 9.21 -33.85 16.25
N LYS A 200 9.66 -33.11 15.24
CA LYS A 200 9.18 -31.78 14.90
C LYS A 200 8.57 -31.79 13.48
N THR A 201 7.36 -31.27 13.34
CA THR A 201 6.77 -31.13 12.01
C THR A 201 7.40 -29.92 11.31
N VAL A 202 8.25 -30.16 10.32
CA VAL A 202 8.89 -29.12 9.51
C VAL A 202 7.88 -28.58 8.50
N THR A 203 7.64 -27.27 8.50
CA THR A 203 6.68 -26.59 7.65
C THR A 203 7.33 -25.82 6.49
N GLY A 204 8.65 -25.57 6.56
CA GLY A 204 9.39 -24.90 5.51
C GLY A 204 10.89 -25.04 5.67
N ILE A 205 11.60 -25.10 4.53
CA ILE A 205 13.07 -25.09 4.45
C ILE A 205 13.45 -24.10 3.37
N ALA A 206 14.31 -23.14 3.68
CA ALA A 206 14.77 -22.14 2.73
C ALA A 206 16.22 -21.71 3.00
N ALA A 207 16.94 -21.25 1.99
CA ALA A 207 18.28 -20.68 2.14
C ALA A 207 18.19 -19.16 2.42
N LEU A 208 18.91 -18.70 3.43
CA LEU A 208 19.09 -17.27 3.62
C LEU A 208 20.11 -16.72 2.62
N PRO A 209 19.88 -15.53 2.05
CA PRO A 209 20.79 -14.91 1.09
C PRO A 209 22.19 -14.70 1.68
N GLY A 210 23.21 -15.08 0.90
CA GLY A 210 24.61 -14.92 1.31
C GLY A 210 25.05 -15.90 2.41
N ASN A 211 24.18 -16.77 2.87
CA ASN A 211 24.46 -17.77 3.90
C ASN A 211 24.38 -19.20 3.33
N LYS A 212 25.23 -20.09 3.81
CA LYS A 212 25.15 -21.53 3.50
C LYS A 212 24.13 -22.26 4.39
N GLU A 213 23.71 -21.62 5.47
CA GLU A 213 22.76 -22.17 6.44
C GLU A 213 21.33 -22.18 5.85
N LEU A 214 20.56 -23.16 6.25
CA LEU A 214 19.15 -23.28 5.96
C LEU A 214 18.30 -22.76 7.13
N LEU A 215 17.31 -21.96 6.82
CA LEU A 215 16.24 -21.62 7.74
C LEU A 215 15.22 -22.77 7.71
N VAL A 216 15.02 -23.41 8.86
CA VAL A 216 14.07 -24.53 9.03
C VAL A 216 12.95 -24.08 9.97
N THR A 217 11.73 -24.00 9.44
CA THR A 217 10.55 -23.65 10.24
C THR A 217 9.79 -24.88 10.65
N THR A 218 9.30 -24.89 11.89
CA THR A 218 8.51 -26.00 12.44
C THR A 218 7.15 -25.50 12.93
N SER A 219 6.14 -26.36 12.93
CA SER A 219 4.78 -25.97 13.30
C SER A 219 4.65 -25.50 14.77
N SER A 220 5.34 -26.18 15.69
CA SER A 220 5.15 -25.98 17.16
C SER A 220 6.42 -26.01 17.98
N HIS A 221 7.60 -25.94 17.35
CA HIS A 221 8.88 -25.90 18.04
C HIS A 221 9.73 -24.68 17.71
N GLY A 222 9.18 -23.73 16.93
CA GLY A 222 9.86 -22.51 16.52
C GLY A 222 10.66 -22.63 15.22
N ILE A 223 11.65 -21.76 15.08
CA ILE A 223 12.42 -21.60 13.83
C ILE A 223 13.91 -21.74 14.13
N PHE A 224 14.61 -22.48 13.29
CA PHE A 224 15.99 -22.86 13.47
C PHE A 224 16.85 -22.55 12.26
N MET A 225 18.13 -22.35 12.49
CA MET A 225 19.19 -22.33 11.48
C MET A 225 19.92 -23.65 11.50
N TYR A 226 20.18 -24.20 10.32
CA TYR A 226 20.90 -25.46 10.15
C TYR A 226 22.04 -25.26 9.13
N ASP A 227 23.28 -25.51 9.55
CA ASP A 227 24.50 -25.29 8.75
C ASP A 227 24.99 -26.53 7.99
N GLY A 228 24.30 -27.65 8.11
CA GLY A 228 24.67 -28.97 7.56
C GLY A 228 25.10 -29.97 8.61
N THR A 229 25.35 -29.51 9.87
CA THR A 229 25.73 -30.34 11.02
C THR A 229 25.11 -29.87 12.32
N GLN A 230 25.15 -28.55 12.55
CA GLN A 230 24.68 -27.92 13.78
C GLN A 230 23.36 -27.19 13.58
N ILE A 231 22.59 -27.13 14.68
CA ILE A 231 21.30 -26.48 14.69
C ILE A 231 21.28 -25.45 15.83
N ARG A 232 20.83 -24.24 15.53
CA ARG A 232 20.64 -23.17 16.49
C ARG A 232 19.30 -22.48 16.29
N ILE A 233 18.79 -21.82 17.31
CA ILE A 233 17.58 -21.00 17.23
C ILE A 233 17.86 -19.80 16.31
N TRP A 234 16.94 -19.51 15.37
CA TRP A 234 17.05 -18.35 14.50
C TRP A 234 16.86 -17.03 15.24
N SER A 235 15.79 -16.88 16.01
CA SER A 235 15.50 -15.69 16.80
C SER A 235 15.04 -16.07 18.19
N SER A 236 15.90 -15.89 19.19
CA SER A 236 15.58 -16.20 20.59
C SER A 236 14.45 -15.33 21.14
N LEU A 237 14.34 -14.07 20.66
CA LEU A 237 13.28 -13.13 21.06
C LEU A 237 11.88 -13.61 20.68
N TYR A 238 11.75 -14.28 19.52
CA TYR A 238 10.47 -14.69 18.97
C TYR A 238 10.22 -16.20 19.03
N GLN A 239 11.12 -16.98 19.60
CA GLN A 239 11.02 -18.45 19.61
C GLN A 239 9.71 -18.95 20.25
N ASN A 240 9.38 -18.47 21.46
CA ASN A 240 8.14 -18.84 22.15
C ASN A 240 6.89 -18.36 21.38
N TYR A 241 6.96 -17.19 20.79
CA TYR A 241 5.88 -16.65 19.97
C TYR A 241 5.60 -17.54 18.74
N PHE A 242 6.63 -18.05 18.05
CA PHE A 242 6.46 -18.98 16.93
C PHE A 242 5.84 -20.31 17.36
N ILE A 243 6.17 -20.80 18.56
CA ILE A 243 5.57 -22.02 19.14
C ILE A 243 4.06 -21.81 19.36
N GLU A 244 3.69 -20.70 20.02
CA GLU A 244 2.31 -20.39 20.37
C GLU A 244 1.44 -20.07 19.16
N SER A 245 1.97 -19.33 18.17
CA SER A 245 1.24 -18.91 16.98
C SER A 245 1.11 -20.00 15.92
N GLN A 246 1.88 -21.10 16.04
CA GLN A 246 1.91 -22.25 15.12
C GLN A 246 2.29 -21.85 13.68
N VAL A 247 3.57 -21.93 13.37
CA VAL A 247 4.08 -21.60 12.02
C VAL A 247 3.58 -22.64 11.01
N ASN A 248 2.93 -22.16 9.95
CA ASN A 248 2.39 -23.03 8.90
C ASN A 248 3.10 -22.86 7.55
N LYS A 249 3.50 -21.65 7.19
CA LYS A 249 4.20 -21.35 5.95
C LYS A 249 5.34 -20.37 6.18
N SER A 250 6.40 -20.51 5.38
CA SER A 250 7.51 -19.55 5.36
C SER A 250 7.94 -19.27 3.93
N LEU A 251 8.44 -18.07 3.70
CA LEU A 251 8.95 -17.62 2.41
C LEU A 251 10.12 -16.65 2.65
N ILE A 252 11.18 -16.80 1.86
CA ILE A 252 12.23 -15.78 1.74
C ILE A 252 12.00 -15.02 0.45
N THR A 253 11.82 -13.71 0.54
CA THR A 253 11.55 -12.84 -0.60
C THR A 253 12.83 -12.55 -1.39
N GLN A 254 12.68 -12.12 -2.63
CA GLN A 254 13.79 -11.62 -3.45
C GLN A 254 14.47 -10.38 -2.83
N GLN A 255 13.78 -9.65 -1.93
CA GLN A 255 14.33 -8.51 -1.17
C GLN A 255 14.97 -8.93 0.16
N ASN A 256 15.25 -10.23 0.34
CA ASN A 256 15.88 -10.78 1.53
C ASN A 256 15.05 -10.57 2.83
N GLN A 257 13.73 -10.64 2.72
CA GLN A 257 12.85 -10.64 3.90
C GLN A 257 12.39 -12.08 4.19
N VAL A 258 12.27 -12.41 5.47
CA VAL A 258 11.70 -13.67 5.93
C VAL A 258 10.25 -13.43 6.30
N ILE A 259 9.33 -14.09 5.61
CA ILE A 259 7.89 -13.97 5.83
C ILE A 259 7.39 -15.26 6.47
N ILE A 260 6.68 -15.14 7.57
CA ILE A 260 6.15 -16.26 8.35
C ILE A 260 4.63 -16.15 8.42
N GLY A 261 3.95 -17.13 7.83
CA GLY A 261 2.51 -17.34 7.95
C GLY A 261 2.18 -18.31 9.08
N THR A 262 1.26 -17.93 9.95
CA THR A 262 0.87 -18.71 11.13
C THR A 262 -0.57 -19.23 11.04
N ILE A 263 -0.93 -20.14 11.92
CA ILE A 263 -2.32 -20.60 12.07
C ILE A 263 -3.13 -19.63 12.92
N ARG A 264 -2.54 -19.05 13.97
CA ARG A 264 -3.30 -18.33 15.00
C ARG A 264 -3.18 -16.81 14.96
N ASP A 265 -2.07 -16.27 14.43
CA ASP A 265 -1.76 -14.84 14.58
C ASP A 265 -1.26 -14.17 13.30
N GLY A 266 -1.72 -14.64 12.12
CA GLY A 266 -1.57 -13.96 10.83
C GLY A 266 -0.19 -14.10 10.21
N LEU A 267 0.31 -13.00 9.68
CA LEU A 267 1.52 -12.94 8.87
C LEU A 267 2.54 -11.97 9.46
N LEU A 268 3.78 -12.42 9.58
CA LEU A 268 4.90 -11.62 10.09
C LEU A 268 5.98 -11.46 9.03
N PHE A 269 6.55 -10.27 8.95
CA PHE A 269 7.69 -9.93 8.10
C PHE A 269 8.90 -9.63 8.97
N PHE A 270 10.00 -10.29 8.69
CA PHE A 270 11.27 -10.08 9.37
C PHE A 270 12.37 -9.73 8.36
N ASP A 271 13.38 -9.01 8.81
CA ASP A 271 14.68 -9.02 8.15
C ASP A 271 15.38 -10.37 8.39
N VAL A 272 16.41 -10.68 7.60
CA VAL A 272 17.16 -11.94 7.74
C VAL A 272 17.85 -12.11 9.11
N ASP A 273 18.09 -11.02 9.83
CA ASP A 273 18.64 -11.02 11.19
C ASP A 273 17.61 -11.35 12.28
N GLY A 274 16.34 -11.55 11.92
CA GLY A 274 15.26 -11.83 12.86
C GLY A 274 14.59 -10.59 13.45
N THR A 275 14.85 -9.40 12.91
CA THR A 275 14.17 -8.16 13.33
C THR A 275 12.78 -8.08 12.69
N LEU A 276 11.73 -7.99 13.51
CA LEU A 276 10.34 -7.86 13.04
C LEU A 276 10.12 -6.50 12.38
N LYS A 277 9.58 -6.51 11.15
CA LYS A 277 9.21 -5.31 10.38
C LYS A 277 7.71 -5.05 10.40
N TYR A 278 6.91 -6.04 10.04
CA TYR A 278 5.45 -5.92 9.96
C TYR A 278 4.78 -7.14 10.55
N HIS A 279 3.60 -6.91 11.12
CA HIS A 279 2.74 -7.95 11.61
C HIS A 279 1.29 -7.66 11.17
N PHE A 280 0.74 -8.51 10.30
CA PHE A 280 -0.62 -8.41 9.79
C PHE A 280 -1.49 -9.49 10.45
N LYS A 281 -2.54 -9.07 11.13
CA LYS A 281 -3.52 -9.95 11.79
C LYS A 281 -4.92 -9.36 11.76
N SER A 282 -5.91 -10.11 12.21
CA SER A 282 -7.31 -9.68 12.14
C SER A 282 -7.60 -8.38 12.91
N THR A 283 -6.82 -8.06 13.93
CA THR A 283 -6.98 -6.82 14.71
C THR A 283 -6.41 -5.59 14.00
N ASN A 284 -5.61 -5.76 12.94
CA ASN A 284 -5.01 -4.64 12.19
C ASN A 284 -5.18 -4.76 10.67
N GLY A 285 -6.26 -5.41 10.22
CA GLY A 285 -6.73 -5.35 8.84
C GLY A 285 -6.72 -6.65 8.05
N LEU A 286 -6.00 -7.69 8.46
CA LEU A 286 -6.08 -8.99 7.79
C LEU A 286 -7.44 -9.63 8.10
N GLN A 287 -8.15 -10.16 7.10
CA GLN A 287 -9.50 -10.69 7.31
C GLN A 287 -9.56 -12.02 8.08
N ASN A 288 -8.45 -12.75 8.17
CA ASN A 288 -8.34 -14.01 8.90
C ASN A 288 -6.88 -14.29 9.30
N ASN A 289 -6.64 -14.83 10.50
CA ASN A 289 -5.29 -15.09 11.01
C ASN A 289 -4.66 -16.38 10.49
N THR A 290 -5.46 -17.33 9.97
CA THR A 290 -4.94 -18.62 9.51
C THR A 290 -4.44 -18.52 8.09
N VAL A 291 -3.12 -18.54 7.92
CA VAL A 291 -2.44 -18.52 6.62
C VAL A 291 -2.24 -19.94 6.14
N LEU A 292 -2.97 -20.35 5.09
CA LEU A 292 -2.87 -21.69 4.49
C LEU A 292 -1.83 -21.76 3.36
N SER A 293 -1.67 -20.66 2.62
CA SER A 293 -0.69 -20.56 1.54
C SER A 293 -0.09 -19.18 1.44
N LEU A 294 1.13 -19.10 0.89
CA LEU A 294 1.95 -17.90 0.84
C LEU A 294 2.79 -17.92 -0.43
N MET A 295 2.80 -16.83 -1.18
CA MET A 295 3.59 -16.69 -2.41
C MET A 295 4.01 -15.23 -2.62
N GLN A 296 5.21 -15.02 -3.16
CA GLN A 296 5.64 -13.74 -3.74
C GLN A 296 5.35 -13.75 -5.24
N ASP A 297 4.66 -12.73 -5.72
CA ASP A 297 4.37 -12.58 -7.15
C ASP A 297 5.53 -11.92 -7.93
N ILE A 298 5.38 -11.83 -9.23
CA ILE A 298 6.40 -11.27 -10.15
C ILE A 298 6.66 -9.78 -9.90
N ASP A 299 5.73 -9.06 -9.27
CA ASP A 299 5.85 -7.65 -8.88
C ASP A 299 6.41 -7.49 -7.44
N ASN A 300 6.84 -8.61 -6.84
CA ASN A 300 7.36 -8.70 -5.46
C ASN A 300 6.33 -8.43 -4.36
N HIS A 301 5.04 -8.51 -4.66
CA HIS A 301 3.98 -8.46 -3.68
C HIS A 301 3.70 -9.85 -3.09
N ILE A 302 3.01 -9.89 -1.96
CA ILE A 302 2.74 -11.13 -1.24
C ILE A 302 1.26 -11.48 -1.34
N TRP A 303 0.98 -12.68 -1.83
CA TRP A 303 -0.35 -13.25 -1.86
C TRP A 303 -0.53 -14.32 -0.81
N LEU A 304 -1.69 -14.30 -0.15
CA LEU A 304 -2.08 -15.22 0.91
C LEU A 304 -3.37 -15.94 0.53
N GLY A 305 -3.34 -17.27 0.57
CA GLY A 305 -4.55 -18.05 0.73
C GLY A 305 -4.81 -18.23 2.22
N LEU A 306 -5.99 -17.82 2.67
CA LEU A 306 -6.39 -17.91 4.07
C LEU A 306 -7.44 -19.01 4.27
N ASP A 307 -7.63 -19.43 5.51
CA ASP A 307 -8.77 -20.30 5.88
C ASP A 307 -10.12 -19.62 5.60
N LYS A 308 -10.12 -18.28 5.60
CA LYS A 308 -11.29 -17.49 5.19
C LYS A 308 -10.85 -16.30 4.35
N GLY A 309 -10.89 -16.49 3.01
CA GLY A 309 -10.61 -15.44 2.05
C GLY A 309 -9.20 -15.46 1.46
N ILE A 310 -8.87 -14.41 0.73
CA ILE A 310 -7.58 -14.19 0.08
C ILE A 310 -7.10 -12.79 0.45
N ALA A 311 -5.81 -12.64 0.70
CA ALA A 311 -5.22 -11.33 0.93
C ALA A 311 -4.03 -11.09 -0.01
N HIS A 312 -3.85 -9.83 -0.39
CA HIS A 312 -2.74 -9.35 -1.22
C HIS A 312 -2.07 -8.18 -0.51
N ILE A 313 -0.78 -8.32 -0.22
CA ILE A 313 0.03 -7.31 0.44
C ILE A 313 1.01 -6.74 -0.56
N LYS A 314 0.86 -5.46 -0.87
CA LYS A 314 1.73 -4.75 -1.79
C LYS A 314 2.97 -4.25 -1.06
N VAL A 315 4.01 -5.05 -1.09
CA VAL A 315 5.32 -4.72 -0.53
C VAL A 315 6.06 -3.83 -1.53
N ASN A 316 6.79 -2.81 -1.09
CA ASN A 316 7.58 -1.89 -1.92
C ASN A 316 6.81 -0.82 -2.71
N GLU A 317 5.56 -0.57 -2.44
CA GLU A 317 4.96 0.68 -2.88
C GLU A 317 5.46 1.81 -1.95
N ASN A 318 6.01 2.88 -2.53
CA ASN A 318 6.38 4.10 -1.79
C ASN A 318 5.14 4.91 -1.35
N ILE A 319 4.02 4.20 -1.06
CA ILE A 319 2.74 4.79 -0.74
C ILE A 319 2.25 4.23 0.59
N LEU A 320 1.93 5.15 1.50
CA LEU A 320 1.26 4.84 2.75
C LEU A 320 -0.26 4.99 2.57
N TYR A 321 -0.99 3.92 2.82
CA TYR A 321 -2.44 3.96 2.86
C TYR A 321 -2.93 4.04 4.31
N PHE A 322 -3.64 5.12 4.63
CA PHE A 322 -4.36 5.25 5.88
C PHE A 322 -5.85 4.99 5.59
N LYS A 323 -6.34 3.85 6.02
CA LYS A 323 -7.77 3.51 5.92
C LYS A 323 -8.41 3.62 7.30
N ASP A 324 -9.38 4.53 7.43
CA ASP A 324 -10.22 4.55 8.62
C ASP A 324 -11.24 3.41 8.58
N GLN A 325 -10.91 2.31 9.25
CA GLN A 325 -11.80 1.15 9.34
C GLN A 325 -13.00 1.40 10.27
N SER A 326 -12.89 2.37 11.17
CA SER A 326 -13.95 2.74 12.11
C SER A 326 -15.02 3.64 11.47
N GLY A 327 -14.70 4.31 10.36
CA GLY A 327 -15.55 5.32 9.70
C GLY A 327 -15.68 6.63 10.49
N ASN A 328 -14.87 6.83 11.54
CA ASN A 328 -14.98 7.98 12.43
C ASN A 328 -14.40 9.28 11.83
N LEU A 329 -13.46 9.17 10.90
CA LEU A 329 -12.83 10.35 10.27
C LEU A 329 -13.76 11.02 9.25
N GLY A 330 -14.57 10.25 8.54
CA GLY A 330 -15.40 10.76 7.44
C GLY A 330 -14.57 11.12 6.20
N THR A 331 -15.05 12.09 5.42
CA THR A 331 -14.38 12.54 4.18
C THR A 331 -13.23 13.48 4.50
N VAL A 332 -12.03 13.11 4.07
CA VAL A 332 -10.81 13.91 4.26
C VAL A 332 -10.70 14.99 3.19
N TYR A 333 -10.54 16.26 3.62
CA TYR A 333 -10.34 17.42 2.74
C TYR A 333 -8.90 17.93 2.73
N CYS A 334 -8.21 17.84 3.85
CA CYS A 334 -6.83 18.31 3.97
C CYS A 334 -6.05 17.52 5.01
N VAL A 335 -4.74 17.48 4.82
CA VAL A 335 -3.79 16.86 5.75
C VAL A 335 -2.58 17.75 5.94
N LEU A 336 -1.97 17.69 7.12
CA LEU A 336 -0.75 18.40 7.43
C LEU A 336 0.08 17.59 8.42
N GLN A 337 1.35 17.37 8.11
CA GLN A 337 2.30 16.86 9.07
C GLN A 337 3.03 18.03 9.74
N HIS A 338 3.07 18.02 11.05
CA HIS A 338 3.83 19.00 11.83
C HIS A 338 4.44 18.36 13.05
N ASN A 339 5.77 18.43 13.16
CA ASN A 339 6.54 17.66 14.14
C ASN A 339 6.18 16.17 14.06
N ASN A 340 5.86 15.55 15.20
CA ASN A 340 5.49 14.12 15.27
C ASN A 340 3.96 13.90 15.16
N PHE A 341 3.20 14.85 14.61
CA PHE A 341 1.75 14.74 14.49
C PHE A 341 1.30 14.84 13.04
N LEU A 342 0.44 13.93 12.63
CA LEU A 342 -0.34 14.02 11.41
C LEU A 342 -1.72 14.56 11.75
N TYR A 343 -2.06 15.73 11.19
CA TYR A 343 -3.37 16.35 11.29
C TYR A 343 -4.18 16.03 10.05
N VAL A 344 -5.45 15.68 10.25
CA VAL A 344 -6.39 15.28 9.17
C VAL A 344 -7.66 16.10 9.32
N GLY A 345 -7.89 17.01 8.39
CA GLY A 345 -9.11 17.82 8.33
C GLY A 345 -10.19 17.13 7.51
N THR A 346 -11.36 16.98 8.09
CA THR A 346 -12.47 16.20 7.53
C THR A 346 -13.79 16.98 7.52
N ASN A 347 -14.86 16.34 7.03
CA ASN A 347 -16.22 16.88 7.15
C ASN A 347 -16.79 16.81 8.58
N GLN A 348 -16.13 16.11 9.50
CA GLN A 348 -16.59 15.91 10.87
C GLN A 348 -15.75 16.68 11.91
N GLY A 349 -14.53 17.10 11.55
CA GLY A 349 -13.62 17.81 12.44
C GLY A 349 -12.17 17.74 12.02
N LEU A 350 -11.32 18.34 12.83
CA LEU A 350 -9.87 18.17 12.74
C LEU A 350 -9.43 17.05 13.67
N TYR A 351 -8.80 16.03 13.11
CA TYR A 351 -8.23 14.92 13.86
C TYR A 351 -6.71 14.98 13.82
N TYR A 352 -6.09 14.40 14.83
CA TYR A 352 -4.63 14.23 14.88
C TYR A 352 -4.24 12.87 15.38
N VAL A 353 -3.06 12.40 14.96
CA VAL A 353 -2.41 11.18 15.46
C VAL A 353 -0.92 11.44 15.63
N GLU A 354 -0.33 10.86 16.66
CA GLU A 354 1.11 10.92 16.86
C GLU A 354 1.80 9.92 15.92
N THR A 355 2.71 10.41 15.07
CA THR A 355 3.45 9.62 14.07
C THR A 355 4.75 9.05 14.65
N LYS A 356 4.75 8.59 15.91
CA LYS A 356 5.92 7.90 16.46
C LYS A 356 6.13 6.58 15.74
N PRO A 357 7.37 6.23 15.38
CA PRO A 357 7.68 4.88 14.94
C PRO A 357 7.45 3.93 16.12
N ASN A 358 6.30 3.26 16.14
CA ASN A 358 6.10 2.14 17.04
C ASN A 358 6.96 0.96 16.54
N ILE A 359 7.50 0.19 17.46
CA ILE A 359 8.08 -1.12 17.18
C ILE A 359 6.97 -1.95 16.50
N GLY A 360 7.09 -2.13 15.16
CA GLY A 360 6.06 -2.77 14.33
C GLY A 360 5.35 -1.87 13.33
N GLY A 361 5.65 -0.57 13.29
CA GLY A 361 5.33 0.34 12.16
C GLY A 361 3.86 0.56 11.83
N THR A 362 2.91 0.12 12.66
CA THR A 362 1.49 0.28 12.39
C THR A 362 0.98 1.58 12.99
N ILE A 363 0.76 2.60 12.17
CA ILE A 363 -0.13 3.69 12.56
C ILE A 363 -1.54 3.13 12.38
N THR A 364 -2.14 2.64 13.46
CA THR A 364 -3.56 2.24 13.44
C THR A 364 -4.42 3.48 13.42
N THR A 365 -5.50 3.47 12.64
CA THR A 365 -6.51 4.52 12.61
C THR A 365 -7.23 4.71 13.94
N ASP A 366 -7.15 3.74 14.84
CA ASP A 366 -7.67 3.81 16.21
C ASP A 366 -6.95 4.85 17.09
N GLY A 367 -5.86 5.44 16.60
CA GLY A 367 -5.11 6.49 17.26
C GLY A 367 -5.57 7.92 16.93
N PHE A 368 -6.42 8.13 15.92
CA PHE A 368 -6.89 9.48 15.60
C PHE A 368 -7.80 10.06 16.70
N ARG A 369 -7.44 11.25 17.17
CA ARG A 369 -8.15 11.98 18.20
C ARG A 369 -8.67 13.29 17.64
N LEU A 370 -9.91 13.64 17.99
CA LEU A 370 -10.49 14.92 17.61
C LEU A 370 -9.80 16.04 18.37
N VAL A 371 -9.36 17.08 17.66
CA VAL A 371 -8.94 18.36 18.25
C VAL A 371 -10.19 19.04 18.81
N LYS A 372 -10.20 19.31 20.10
CA LYS A 372 -11.37 19.86 20.81
C LYS A 372 -11.79 21.21 20.21
N GLY A 373 -13.09 21.37 19.95
CA GLY A 373 -13.67 22.59 19.41
C GLY A 373 -13.62 22.73 17.89
N THR A 374 -13.25 21.66 17.16
CA THR A 374 -13.18 21.68 15.69
C THR A 374 -14.21 20.75 15.03
N GLN A 375 -15.32 20.45 15.70
CA GLN A 375 -16.42 19.70 15.10
C GLN A 375 -17.00 20.48 13.92
N GLY A 376 -17.13 19.85 12.76
CA GLY A 376 -17.60 20.45 11.52
C GLY A 376 -16.60 20.29 10.38
N GLN A 377 -16.76 21.07 9.31
CA GLN A 377 -15.97 20.92 8.11
C GLN A 377 -14.64 21.69 8.20
N VAL A 378 -13.55 20.97 8.08
CA VAL A 378 -12.19 21.54 8.02
C VAL A 378 -11.73 21.57 6.57
N TRP A 379 -11.64 22.74 5.99
CA TRP A 379 -11.36 22.93 4.57
C TRP A 379 -9.87 23.00 4.25
N GLU A 380 -9.10 23.65 5.11
CA GLU A 380 -7.67 23.85 4.88
C GLU A 380 -6.87 23.77 6.18
N LEU A 381 -5.69 23.23 6.06
CA LEU A 381 -4.63 23.29 7.06
C LEU A 381 -3.41 23.96 6.43
N LYS A 382 -2.87 24.99 7.06
CA LYS A 382 -1.68 25.69 6.59
C LYS A 382 -0.73 25.97 7.73
N LYS A 383 0.52 25.59 7.57
CA LYS A 383 1.61 25.95 8.46
C LYS A 383 2.17 27.32 8.07
N VAL A 384 2.28 28.21 9.02
CA VAL A 384 2.86 29.55 8.88
C VAL A 384 3.81 29.76 10.06
N GLY A 385 5.11 29.71 9.82
CA GLY A 385 6.10 29.71 10.90
C GLY A 385 5.88 28.50 11.82
N HIS A 386 5.63 28.77 13.08
CA HIS A 386 5.35 27.74 14.10
C HIS A 386 3.84 27.48 14.31
N SER A 387 2.97 28.27 13.69
CA SER A 387 1.51 28.18 13.86
C SER A 387 0.88 27.31 12.79
N ILE A 388 -0.11 26.51 13.17
CA ILE A 388 -0.99 25.77 12.25
C ILE A 388 -2.33 26.52 12.18
N PHE A 389 -2.68 26.99 11.01
CA PHE A 389 -3.99 27.55 10.72
C PHE A 389 -4.94 26.45 10.26
N CYS A 390 -6.15 26.47 10.79
CA CYS A 390 -7.25 25.61 10.41
C CYS A 390 -8.39 26.46 9.85
N GLY A 391 -8.60 26.39 8.56
CA GLY A 391 -9.75 26.98 7.89
C GLY A 391 -10.96 26.06 8.05
N HIS A 392 -12.00 26.55 8.69
CA HIS A 392 -13.15 25.80 9.15
C HIS A 392 -14.47 26.41 8.65
N ASN A 393 -15.55 25.63 8.56
CA ASN A 393 -16.87 26.18 8.20
C ASN A 393 -17.37 27.26 9.18
N GLU A 394 -17.00 27.20 10.45
CA GLU A 394 -17.40 28.14 11.48
C GLU A 394 -16.39 29.27 11.74
N GLY A 395 -15.34 29.40 10.93
CA GLY A 395 -14.32 30.41 11.11
C GLY A 395 -12.90 29.95 10.86
N THR A 396 -11.95 30.57 11.55
CA THR A 396 -10.53 30.23 11.43
C THR A 396 -9.93 30.02 12.81
N PHE A 397 -9.16 28.96 12.95
CA PHE A 397 -8.53 28.58 14.21
C PHE A 397 -7.01 28.50 14.06
N ILE A 398 -6.29 28.72 15.16
CA ILE A 398 -4.90 28.31 15.34
C ILE A 398 -4.89 27.04 16.17
N ILE A 399 -4.10 26.07 15.73
CA ILE A 399 -4.00 24.75 16.35
C ILE A 399 -2.65 24.62 17.06
N GLU A 400 -2.72 24.29 18.35
CA GLU A 400 -1.57 23.95 19.18
C GLU A 400 -1.79 22.55 19.76
N ARG A 401 -1.20 21.52 19.13
CA ARG A 401 -1.41 20.11 19.40
C ARG A 401 -2.88 19.70 19.31
N ASP A 402 -3.57 19.56 20.44
CA ASP A 402 -4.96 19.11 20.57
C ASP A 402 -5.93 20.23 20.94
N LEU A 403 -5.44 21.47 20.98
CA LEU A 403 -6.22 22.66 21.31
C LEU A 403 -6.41 23.53 20.06
N ALA A 404 -7.65 23.98 19.83
CA ALA A 404 -8.01 24.93 18.81
C ALA A 404 -8.40 26.27 19.44
N THR A 405 -7.72 27.34 19.05
CA THR A 405 -8.04 28.69 19.45
C THR A 405 -8.66 29.45 18.26
N LYS A 406 -9.89 29.85 18.37
CA LYS A 406 -10.59 30.58 17.32
C LYS A 406 -10.08 32.02 17.21
N ILE A 407 -9.67 32.42 16.00
CA ILE A 407 -9.14 33.77 15.73
C ILE A 407 -10.03 34.59 14.79
N SER A 408 -11.04 33.98 14.16
CA SER A 408 -12.05 34.66 13.33
C SER A 408 -13.36 33.90 13.35
N ASP A 409 -14.49 34.66 13.45
CA ASP A 409 -15.85 34.14 13.35
C ASP A 409 -16.41 34.20 11.92
N VAL A 410 -15.64 34.66 10.94
CA VAL A 410 -16.10 34.72 9.55
C VAL A 410 -16.12 33.30 8.98
N THR A 411 -17.33 32.85 8.64
CA THR A 411 -17.59 31.46 8.22
C THR A 411 -16.95 31.09 6.90
N GLY A 412 -16.54 29.82 6.77
CA GLY A 412 -16.04 29.23 5.52
C GLY A 412 -14.60 29.57 5.19
N GLY A 413 -13.71 29.38 6.13
CA GLY A 413 -12.28 29.59 5.92
C GLY A 413 -11.69 28.60 4.91
N TRP A 414 -11.76 28.90 3.60
CA TRP A 414 -11.35 27.97 2.55
C TRP A 414 -9.87 28.00 2.19
N PHE A 415 -9.31 29.17 1.94
CA PHE A 415 -7.96 29.29 1.39
C PHE A 415 -7.18 30.42 2.06
N LEU A 416 -6.01 30.07 2.56
CA LEU A 416 -5.10 30.98 3.26
C LEU A 416 -3.89 31.31 2.37
N HIS A 417 -3.60 32.60 2.18
CA HIS A 417 -2.46 33.06 1.41
C HIS A 417 -1.68 34.14 2.17
N ILE A 418 -0.37 33.89 2.39
CA ILE A 418 0.54 34.90 2.94
C ILE A 418 0.88 35.86 1.80
N LEU A 419 0.81 37.16 2.06
CA LEU A 419 1.12 38.13 1.03
C LEU A 419 2.61 38.09 0.68
N ASN A 420 2.90 38.04 -0.63
CA ASN A 420 4.26 38.08 -1.13
C ASN A 420 4.91 39.41 -0.76
N GLY A 421 6.03 39.38 -0.06
CA GLY A 421 6.73 40.55 0.43
C GLY A 421 6.28 41.07 1.79
N GLU A 422 5.19 40.53 2.37
CA GLU A 422 4.63 40.91 3.69
C GLU A 422 4.33 39.65 4.49
N GLN A 423 5.35 39.02 5.07
CA GLN A 423 5.22 37.71 5.75
C GLN A 423 4.40 37.75 7.04
N ASP A 424 4.11 38.94 7.55
CA ASP A 424 3.25 39.22 8.71
C ASP A 424 1.79 39.46 8.34
N THR A 425 1.44 39.40 7.05
CA THR A 425 0.10 39.66 6.54
C THR A 425 -0.42 38.48 5.73
N MET A 426 -1.66 38.06 6.03
CA MET A 426 -2.30 36.94 5.36
C MET A 426 -3.73 37.30 4.96
N ILE A 427 -4.10 36.93 3.72
CA ILE A 427 -5.45 37.01 3.19
C ILE A 427 -6.11 35.63 3.17
N GLN A 428 -7.40 35.58 3.51
CA GLN A 428 -8.17 34.33 3.45
C GLN A 428 -9.45 34.49 2.64
N GLY A 429 -9.72 33.50 1.79
CA GLY A 429 -10.99 33.33 1.11
C GLY A 429 -12.01 32.66 2.03
N THR A 430 -13.23 33.18 2.04
CA THR A 430 -14.32 32.71 2.90
C THR A 430 -15.62 32.51 2.11
N TYR A 431 -16.69 32.03 2.77
CA TYR A 431 -18.03 31.95 2.17
C TYR A 431 -18.61 33.32 1.81
N THR A 432 -18.12 34.38 2.44
CA THR A 432 -18.70 35.72 2.33
C THR A 432 -17.66 36.76 1.92
N GLY A 433 -16.65 36.40 1.15
CA GLY A 433 -15.63 37.30 0.62
C GLY A 433 -14.24 37.01 1.15
N LEU A 434 -13.48 38.06 1.40
CA LEU A 434 -12.09 38.02 1.81
C LEU A 434 -11.90 38.64 3.18
N ILE A 435 -10.97 38.10 3.97
CA ILE A 435 -10.58 38.63 5.29
C ILE A 435 -9.05 38.71 5.38
N MET A 436 -8.57 39.57 6.28
CA MET A 436 -7.17 39.82 6.54
C MET A 436 -6.79 39.44 7.96
N PHE A 437 -5.58 38.92 8.11
CA PHE A 437 -4.93 38.67 9.40
C PHE A 437 -3.57 39.36 9.42
N HIS A 438 -3.15 39.81 10.59
CA HIS A 438 -1.82 40.33 10.83
C HIS A 438 -1.16 39.57 11.99
N GLN A 439 0.14 39.36 11.86
CA GLN A 439 0.98 38.84 12.92
C GLN A 439 1.43 40.02 13.81
N LEU A 440 1.09 39.92 15.09
CA LEU A 440 1.48 40.87 16.13
C LEU A 440 2.40 40.17 17.13
N ASP A 441 2.98 40.89 18.09
CA ASP A 441 3.84 40.32 19.14
C ASP A 441 3.14 39.17 19.91
N GLN A 442 1.84 39.18 20.03
CA GLN A 442 1.03 38.16 20.69
C GLN A 442 0.50 37.07 19.74
N GLY A 443 1.05 36.95 18.53
CA GLY A 443 0.63 35.99 17.51
C GLY A 443 -0.34 36.58 16.48
N TRP A 444 -0.88 35.69 15.65
CA TRP A 444 -1.77 36.05 14.55
C TRP A 444 -3.16 36.47 15.05
N LYS A 445 -3.67 37.58 14.52
CA LYS A 445 -5.01 38.10 14.85
C LYS A 445 -5.79 38.47 13.58
N PHE A 446 -7.11 38.28 13.65
CA PHE A 446 -8.01 38.81 12.65
C PHE A 446 -7.88 40.35 12.62
N SER A 447 -7.73 40.91 11.44
CA SER A 447 -7.63 42.35 11.23
C SER A 447 -8.99 42.94 10.82
N HIS A 448 -9.43 42.57 9.60
CA HIS A 448 -10.68 43.11 9.06
C HIS A 448 -11.23 42.23 7.94
N LYS A 449 -12.51 42.44 7.61
CA LYS A 449 -13.15 41.93 6.41
C LYS A 449 -13.01 42.95 5.28
N ILE A 450 -12.53 42.47 4.10
CA ILE A 450 -12.41 43.32 2.92
C ILE A 450 -13.80 43.69 2.42
N THR A 451 -14.08 44.98 2.28
CA THR A 451 -15.39 45.51 1.90
C THR A 451 -15.63 45.53 0.40
N SER A 452 -16.86 45.74 -0.03
CA SER A 452 -17.32 45.85 -1.41
C SER A 452 -17.13 44.55 -2.23
N PHE A 453 -17.00 43.40 -1.54
CA PHE A 453 -16.94 42.09 -2.16
C PHE A 453 -17.42 41.02 -1.17
N THR A 454 -18.45 40.24 -1.57
CA THR A 454 -19.13 39.27 -0.69
C THR A 454 -19.26 37.89 -1.32
N GLU A 455 -18.73 37.68 -2.54
CA GLU A 455 -18.78 36.39 -3.22
C GLU A 455 -17.88 35.35 -2.54
N PRO A 456 -18.28 34.08 -2.50
CA PRO A 456 -17.45 33.01 -1.93
C PRO A 456 -16.13 32.83 -2.69
N VAL A 457 -15.02 32.75 -1.97
CA VAL A 457 -13.67 32.58 -2.56
C VAL A 457 -13.03 31.28 -2.11
N LYS A 458 -12.84 30.38 -3.06
CA LYS A 458 -12.21 29.06 -2.84
C LYS A 458 -10.70 29.07 -2.99
N LYS A 459 -10.17 29.91 -3.85
CA LYS A 459 -8.74 29.96 -4.12
C LYS A 459 -8.29 31.38 -4.45
N ILE A 460 -7.07 31.69 -4.05
CA ILE A 460 -6.46 33.01 -4.22
C ILE A 460 -5.05 32.80 -4.78
N ILE A 461 -4.70 33.56 -5.83
CA ILE A 461 -3.34 33.70 -6.32
C ILE A 461 -3.02 35.19 -6.40
N GLN A 462 -1.98 35.62 -5.71
CA GLN A 462 -1.53 36.98 -5.74
C GLN A 462 -0.82 37.27 -7.06
N LYS A 463 -1.28 38.26 -7.81
CA LYS A 463 -0.64 38.78 -9.01
C LYS A 463 0.41 39.85 -8.65
N ASN A 464 0.03 40.78 -7.83
CA ASN A 464 0.89 41.81 -7.23
C ASN A 464 0.33 42.24 -5.88
N ARG A 465 0.90 43.28 -5.22
CA ARG A 465 0.49 43.69 -3.88
C ARG A 465 -1.02 43.93 -3.74
N ARG A 466 -1.69 44.42 -4.78
CA ARG A 466 -3.10 44.83 -4.75
C ARG A 466 -4.04 43.99 -5.62
N GLN A 467 -3.48 43.12 -6.46
CA GLN A 467 -4.26 42.35 -7.41
C GLN A 467 -4.20 40.85 -7.12
N PHE A 468 -5.37 40.24 -7.10
CA PHE A 468 -5.54 38.83 -6.76
C PHE A 468 -6.44 38.14 -7.77
N TRP A 469 -5.94 37.04 -8.35
CA TRP A 469 -6.75 36.08 -9.06
C TRP A 469 -7.53 35.26 -8.04
N VAL A 470 -8.84 35.18 -8.23
CA VAL A 470 -9.72 34.42 -7.32
C VAL A 470 -10.65 33.51 -8.11
N THR A 471 -11.00 32.37 -7.49
CA THR A 471 -12.04 31.48 -7.96
C THR A 471 -13.03 31.16 -6.85
N GLY A 472 -14.26 30.85 -7.24
CA GLY A 472 -15.33 30.45 -6.31
C GLY A 472 -16.51 29.82 -7.03
N PRO A 473 -17.45 29.20 -6.29
CA PRO A 473 -18.55 28.42 -6.90
C PRO A 473 -19.37 29.19 -7.95
N ASN A 474 -19.65 30.47 -7.67
CA ASN A 474 -20.45 31.33 -8.57
C ASN A 474 -19.62 32.46 -9.20
N LEU A 475 -18.35 32.53 -8.85
CA LEU A 475 -17.46 33.62 -9.23
C LEU A 475 -16.78 33.37 -10.58
N GLY A 476 -16.66 32.07 -10.97
CA GLY A 476 -15.79 31.71 -12.08
C GLY A 476 -14.35 32.06 -11.75
N VAL A 477 -13.65 32.72 -12.67
CA VAL A 477 -12.33 33.30 -12.48
C VAL A 477 -12.44 34.80 -12.55
N SER A 478 -11.88 35.49 -11.58
CA SER A 478 -11.91 36.95 -11.52
C SER A 478 -10.58 37.52 -11.05
N LEU A 479 -10.23 38.69 -11.55
CA LEU A 479 -9.13 39.50 -11.06
C LEU A 479 -9.70 40.62 -10.20
N LEU A 480 -9.41 40.55 -8.90
CA LEU A 480 -9.78 41.58 -7.94
C LEU A 480 -8.64 42.60 -7.82
N THR A 481 -8.99 43.89 -7.75
CA THR A 481 -8.04 44.95 -7.38
C THR A 481 -8.50 45.60 -6.09
N LEU A 482 -7.64 45.61 -5.08
CA LEU A 482 -7.87 46.25 -3.80
C LEU A 482 -7.32 47.68 -3.80
N ASP A 483 -7.84 48.50 -2.89
CA ASP A 483 -7.28 49.80 -2.58
C ASP A 483 -5.86 49.68 -1.97
N GLU A 484 -5.16 50.79 -1.77
CA GLU A 484 -3.77 50.78 -1.26
C GLU A 484 -3.67 50.25 0.18
N SER A 485 -4.71 50.44 0.95
CA SER A 485 -4.81 49.98 2.34
C SER A 485 -5.26 48.50 2.48
N LEU A 486 -5.60 47.84 1.38
CA LEU A 486 -6.13 46.46 1.31
C LEU A 486 -7.45 46.26 2.06
N HIS A 487 -8.25 47.33 2.28
CA HIS A 487 -9.51 47.28 3.00
C HIS A 487 -10.73 47.12 2.11
N LYS A 488 -10.62 47.48 0.83
CA LYS A 488 -11.76 47.52 -0.08
C LYS A 488 -11.39 46.99 -1.47
N VAL A 489 -12.28 46.21 -2.08
CA VAL A 489 -12.21 45.89 -3.51
C VAL A 489 -12.70 47.12 -4.30
N VAL A 490 -11.82 47.66 -5.15
CA VAL A 490 -12.10 48.82 -5.99
C VAL A 490 -12.41 48.46 -7.43
N ASN A 491 -12.00 47.29 -7.87
CA ASN A 491 -12.34 46.78 -9.20
C ASN A 491 -12.46 45.27 -9.21
N ILE A 492 -13.42 44.74 -9.97
CA ILE A 492 -13.64 43.30 -10.22
C ILE A 492 -13.69 43.09 -11.72
N TYR A 493 -12.71 42.37 -12.25
CA TYR A 493 -12.70 41.99 -13.65
C TYR A 493 -12.99 40.48 -13.77
N LYS A 494 -14.22 40.15 -14.18
CA LYS A 494 -14.65 38.79 -14.41
C LYS A 494 -14.19 38.32 -15.78
N LEU A 495 -13.61 37.12 -15.85
CA LEU A 495 -13.10 36.54 -17.08
C LEU A 495 -14.06 35.50 -17.64
N GLY A 496 -14.19 35.49 -18.94
CA GLY A 496 -15.15 34.62 -19.64
C GLY A 496 -14.79 34.38 -21.10
N ALA A 497 -15.81 34.32 -21.95
CA ALA A 497 -15.65 34.02 -23.39
C ALA A 497 -14.82 35.08 -24.13
N ALA A 498 -14.91 36.33 -23.72
CA ALA A 498 -14.13 37.43 -24.30
C ALA A 498 -12.62 37.25 -24.11
N GLU A 499 -12.23 36.64 -22.98
CA GLU A 499 -10.85 36.34 -22.64
C GLU A 499 -10.40 34.92 -23.10
N GLY A 500 -11.22 34.23 -23.92
CA GLY A 500 -10.88 32.95 -24.50
C GLY A 500 -11.29 31.70 -23.71
N LEU A 501 -12.07 31.86 -22.65
CA LEU A 501 -12.60 30.73 -21.86
C LEU A 501 -13.93 30.27 -22.45
N ARG A 502 -14.02 29.02 -22.89
CA ARG A 502 -15.24 28.46 -23.51
C ARG A 502 -16.25 27.93 -22.51
N TYR A 503 -15.75 27.39 -21.39
CA TYR A 503 -16.55 26.75 -20.37
C TYR A 503 -15.90 26.98 -19.01
N ILE A 504 -16.68 27.29 -17.99
CA ILE A 504 -16.15 27.54 -16.63
C ILE A 504 -17.04 26.81 -15.65
N GLN A 505 -16.66 25.58 -15.31
CA GLN A 505 -17.31 24.84 -14.25
C GLN A 505 -16.26 24.41 -13.22
N ASN A 506 -16.42 24.85 -11.97
CA ASN A 506 -15.46 24.59 -10.89
C ASN A 506 -13.99 24.89 -11.27
N PRO A 507 -13.68 26.13 -11.71
CA PRO A 507 -12.34 26.45 -12.18
C PRO A 507 -11.32 26.33 -11.06
N ASP A 508 -10.16 25.73 -11.40
CA ASP A 508 -8.98 25.73 -10.54
C ASP A 508 -7.86 26.55 -11.18
N ILE A 509 -7.16 27.34 -10.38
CA ILE A 509 -6.07 28.22 -10.83
C ILE A 509 -4.77 27.88 -10.10
N ASN A 510 -3.65 27.90 -10.84
CA ASN A 510 -2.33 27.62 -10.28
C ASN A 510 -1.27 28.49 -10.99
N ILE A 511 -0.07 28.58 -10.43
CA ILE A 511 1.08 29.18 -11.11
C ILE A 511 2.00 28.06 -11.60
N HIS A 512 2.35 28.07 -12.88
CA HIS A 512 3.36 27.21 -13.46
C HIS A 512 4.31 28.03 -14.34
N GLN A 513 5.60 27.92 -14.08
CA GLN A 513 6.64 28.68 -14.81
C GLN A 513 6.33 30.19 -14.90
N ASN A 514 5.94 30.79 -13.78
CA ASN A 514 5.50 32.19 -13.65
C ASN A 514 4.28 32.57 -14.49
N ARG A 515 3.52 31.62 -15.01
CA ARG A 515 2.26 31.87 -15.72
C ARG A 515 1.07 31.38 -14.92
N LEU A 516 -0.02 32.10 -14.95
CA LEU A 516 -1.27 31.64 -14.41
C LEU A 516 -1.82 30.52 -15.31
N ILE A 517 -2.01 29.35 -14.74
CA ILE A 517 -2.69 28.22 -15.38
C ILE A 517 -4.08 28.08 -14.82
N LEU A 518 -5.05 27.96 -15.69
CA LEU A 518 -6.45 27.70 -15.36
C LEU A 518 -6.83 26.31 -15.84
N PHE A 519 -7.53 25.56 -15.02
CA PHE A 519 -8.32 24.40 -15.42
C PHE A 519 -9.82 24.77 -15.33
N ASP A 520 -10.55 24.65 -16.45
CA ASP A 520 -11.97 25.05 -16.54
C ASP A 520 -12.95 23.92 -16.21
N GLY A 521 -12.45 22.75 -15.80
CA GLY A 521 -13.19 21.51 -15.59
C GLY A 521 -13.01 20.51 -16.73
N ILE A 522 -12.50 20.93 -17.89
CA ILE A 522 -12.27 20.09 -19.07
C ILE A 522 -10.85 20.27 -19.62
N ARG A 523 -10.37 21.52 -19.70
CA ARG A 523 -9.10 21.87 -20.33
C ARG A 523 -8.26 22.80 -19.47
N HIS A 524 -6.97 22.82 -19.77
CA HIS A 524 -6.00 23.73 -19.19
C HIS A 524 -5.73 24.89 -20.15
N TYR A 525 -5.63 26.08 -19.59
CA TYR A 525 -5.31 27.32 -20.28
C TYR A 525 -4.19 28.03 -19.52
N TYR A 526 -3.36 28.79 -20.20
CA TYR A 526 -2.47 29.75 -19.60
C TYR A 526 -2.93 31.19 -19.90
N TYR A 527 -2.75 32.07 -18.95
CA TYR A 527 -3.03 33.49 -19.16
C TYR A 527 -1.85 34.16 -19.85
N ASP A 528 -2.10 34.77 -21.01
CA ASP A 528 -1.15 35.54 -21.79
C ASP A 528 -1.30 37.02 -21.39
N GLU A 529 -0.27 37.58 -20.76
CA GLU A 529 -0.29 38.97 -20.22
C GLU A 529 -0.34 40.01 -21.35
N ASP A 530 0.23 39.73 -22.52
CA ASP A 530 0.27 40.69 -23.64
C ASP A 530 -1.10 40.85 -24.29
N SER A 531 -1.73 39.74 -24.60
CA SER A 531 -3.06 39.74 -25.20
C SER A 531 -4.19 39.87 -24.18
N LYS A 532 -3.92 39.76 -22.90
CA LYS A 532 -4.88 39.67 -21.78
C LYS A 532 -5.95 38.58 -21.99
N LYS A 533 -5.52 37.45 -22.59
CA LYS A 533 -6.40 36.33 -22.92
C LYS A 533 -5.87 35.02 -22.39
N PHE A 534 -6.78 34.09 -22.15
CA PHE A 534 -6.43 32.69 -21.92
C PHE A 534 -6.20 31.98 -23.25
N LYS A 535 -5.09 31.31 -23.37
CA LYS A 535 -4.73 30.45 -24.51
C LYS A 535 -4.66 29.00 -24.02
N GLU A 536 -5.13 28.06 -24.86
CA GLU A 536 -5.12 26.65 -24.50
C GLU A 536 -3.69 26.14 -24.31
N GLU A 537 -3.44 25.49 -23.17
CA GLU A 537 -2.15 24.89 -22.85
C GLU A 537 -2.05 23.49 -23.47
N LYS A 538 -1.49 23.42 -24.66
CA LYS A 538 -1.42 22.19 -25.45
C LYS A 538 -0.60 21.08 -24.80
N GLU A 539 0.35 21.43 -23.95
CA GLU A 539 1.19 20.45 -23.26
C GLU A 539 0.40 19.64 -22.25
N PHE A 540 -0.54 20.26 -21.56
CA PHE A 540 -1.39 19.61 -20.56
C PHE A 540 -2.65 18.97 -21.17
N ASN A 541 -3.02 19.37 -22.36
CA ASN A 541 -4.22 18.88 -23.06
C ASN A 541 -3.93 17.77 -24.10
N ARG A 542 -2.75 17.15 -24.07
CA ARG A 542 -2.39 16.03 -24.95
C ARG A 542 -3.02 14.72 -24.43
N GLY A 543 -4.10 14.27 -25.07
CA GLY A 543 -4.81 13.00 -24.82
C GLY A 543 -6.22 13.19 -24.28
N ASP A 544 -6.96 12.08 -24.14
CA ASP A 544 -8.35 12.06 -23.70
C ASP A 544 -8.59 12.76 -22.35
N SER A 545 -9.76 13.29 -22.18
CA SER A 545 -10.28 14.33 -21.28
C SER A 545 -10.18 14.13 -19.76
N ASP A 546 -9.38 13.20 -19.24
CA ASP A 546 -9.33 12.88 -17.81
C ASP A 546 -8.02 13.33 -17.12
N TYR A 547 -7.64 14.59 -17.32
CA TYR A 547 -6.45 15.15 -16.66
C TYR A 547 -6.81 16.08 -15.53
N PHE A 548 -6.31 15.81 -14.34
CA PHE A 548 -6.27 16.74 -13.24
C PHE A 548 -4.80 17.03 -12.91
N LEU A 549 -4.35 18.27 -13.19
CA LEU A 549 -3.00 18.71 -12.87
C LEU A 549 -3.02 19.55 -11.61
N ARG A 550 -2.26 19.17 -10.60
CA ARG A 550 -2.05 19.97 -9.39
C ARG A 550 -0.58 20.26 -9.17
N ASN A 551 -0.31 21.49 -8.80
CA ASN A 551 0.96 21.86 -8.17
C ASN A 551 0.94 21.36 -6.73
N ILE A 552 1.92 20.53 -6.37
CA ILE A 552 2.09 20.00 -5.01
C ILE A 552 3.07 20.87 -4.22
N SER A 553 4.12 21.36 -4.89
CA SER A 553 5.09 22.35 -4.39
C SER A 553 5.64 23.18 -5.54
N GLU A 554 6.50 24.16 -5.28
CA GLU A 554 7.08 25.03 -6.32
C GLU A 554 7.68 24.26 -7.51
N ASP A 555 8.25 23.07 -7.27
CA ASP A 555 8.91 22.26 -8.30
C ASP A 555 8.24 20.91 -8.58
N ILE A 556 7.25 20.50 -7.80
CA ILE A 556 6.60 19.18 -7.91
C ILE A 556 5.15 19.32 -8.37
N TRP A 557 4.83 18.58 -9.42
CA TRP A 557 3.52 18.50 -10.02
C TRP A 557 2.96 17.10 -9.94
N ALA A 558 1.66 17.00 -9.77
CA ALA A 558 0.95 15.75 -9.87
C ALA A 558 -0.09 15.80 -10.98
N LYS A 559 -0.16 14.73 -11.74
CA LYS A 559 -1.12 14.54 -12.82
C LYS A 559 -1.86 13.24 -12.57
N ILE A 560 -3.18 13.30 -12.55
CA ILE A 560 -4.02 12.10 -12.54
C ILE A 560 -4.41 11.81 -14.00
N TYR A 561 -4.14 10.60 -14.45
CA TYR A 561 -4.49 10.13 -15.78
C TYR A 561 -5.06 8.72 -15.70
N LYS A 562 -6.33 8.56 -16.05
CA LYS A 562 -7.08 7.30 -15.88
C LYS A 562 -6.94 6.81 -14.43
N ASP A 563 -6.33 5.65 -14.24
CA ASP A 563 -6.14 5.00 -12.94
C ASP A 563 -4.71 5.21 -12.39
N SER A 564 -4.02 6.27 -12.86
CA SER A 564 -2.64 6.53 -12.46
C SER A 564 -2.45 7.94 -11.93
N LEU A 565 -1.76 8.06 -10.81
CA LEU A 565 -1.19 9.30 -10.29
C LEU A 565 0.26 9.38 -10.78
N ILE A 566 0.58 10.41 -11.53
CA ILE A 566 1.92 10.67 -12.04
C ILE A 566 2.47 11.89 -11.32
N ILE A 567 3.54 11.73 -10.57
CA ILE A 567 4.27 12.82 -9.90
C ILE A 567 5.53 13.10 -10.71
N PHE A 568 5.79 14.35 -11.01
CA PHE A 568 6.97 14.77 -11.78
C PHE A 568 7.50 16.12 -11.30
N ASN A 569 8.81 16.32 -11.46
CA ASN A 569 9.42 17.61 -11.19
C ASN A 569 9.30 18.55 -12.41
N LYS A 570 9.60 19.85 -12.18
CA LYS A 570 9.58 20.94 -13.17
C LYS A 570 10.31 20.61 -14.48
N ASP A 571 11.40 19.86 -14.40
CA ASP A 571 12.24 19.49 -15.55
C ASP A 571 11.82 18.14 -16.16
N LYS A 572 10.75 17.50 -15.67
CA LYS A 572 10.29 16.14 -16.05
C LYS A 572 11.36 15.04 -15.94
N LYS A 573 12.47 15.30 -15.23
CA LYS A 573 13.56 14.34 -15.00
C LYS A 573 13.20 13.25 -14.00
N PHE A 574 12.15 13.47 -13.24
CA PHE A 574 11.66 12.59 -12.21
C PHE A 574 10.21 12.28 -12.47
N LYS A 575 9.85 11.01 -12.54
CA LYS A 575 8.50 10.58 -12.80
C LYS A 575 8.19 9.34 -11.96
N TYR A 576 7.28 9.47 -11.01
CA TYR A 576 6.62 8.34 -10.37
C TYR A 576 5.25 8.15 -10.96
N SER A 577 4.90 6.92 -11.29
CA SER A 577 3.55 6.53 -11.69
C SER A 577 2.99 5.55 -10.67
N ILE A 578 1.84 5.86 -10.14
CA ILE A 578 1.17 5.08 -9.10
C ILE A 578 -0.21 4.73 -9.62
N SER A 579 -0.57 3.46 -9.61
CA SER A 579 -1.94 3.05 -9.91
C SER A 579 -2.85 3.47 -8.75
N ILE A 580 -3.94 4.18 -9.07
CA ILE A 580 -4.89 4.70 -8.07
C ILE A 580 -6.31 4.27 -8.43
N ASN A 581 -7.14 4.07 -7.41
CA ASN A 581 -8.58 3.93 -7.59
C ASN A 581 -9.23 5.31 -7.78
N LYS A 582 -10.31 5.42 -8.56
CA LYS A 582 -10.90 6.68 -9.07
C LYS A 582 -11.40 7.72 -8.04
N ASP A 583 -11.34 7.45 -6.75
CA ASP A 583 -12.00 8.27 -5.72
C ASP A 583 -11.08 9.29 -5.00
N TYR A 584 -10.04 9.80 -5.66
CA TYR A 584 -9.13 10.77 -5.05
C TYR A 584 -9.59 12.22 -5.25
N HIS A 585 -9.84 12.92 -4.14
CA HIS A 585 -10.33 14.30 -4.17
C HIS A 585 -9.24 15.37 -3.92
N SER A 586 -8.09 15.01 -3.34
CA SER A 586 -7.00 15.97 -3.15
C SER A 586 -5.63 15.30 -3.00
N ILE A 587 -4.59 16.01 -3.46
CA ILE A 587 -3.18 15.65 -3.30
C ILE A 587 -2.50 16.80 -2.58
N LYS A 588 -1.79 16.51 -1.50
CA LYS A 588 -0.94 17.49 -0.78
C LYS A 588 0.42 16.87 -0.52
N LEU A 589 1.47 17.69 -0.61
CA LEU A 589 2.79 17.32 -0.14
C LEU A 589 2.82 17.49 1.38
N LEU A 590 3.18 16.44 2.08
CA LEU A 590 3.59 16.52 3.47
C LEU A 590 5.10 16.83 3.45
N GLU A 591 5.51 17.97 4.01
CA GLU A 591 6.93 18.28 4.13
C GLU A 591 7.56 17.30 5.12
N ASP A 592 8.29 16.32 4.59
CA ASP A 592 9.22 15.54 5.38
C ASP A 592 10.57 16.28 5.37
N LYS A 593 10.97 16.80 6.51
CA LYS A 593 12.32 17.31 6.76
C LYS A 593 13.16 16.18 7.36
N SER A 594 13.30 15.06 6.62
CA SER A 594 14.32 14.07 6.92
C SER A 594 15.59 14.33 6.11
#